data_1757922b07ef159678e2743ced0f4c08
#
_entry.id   1757922b07ef159678e2743ced0f4c08
#
_cell.length_a   1.000
_cell.length_b   1.000
_cell.length_c   1.000
_cell.angle_alpha   90.00
_cell.angle_beta   90.00
_cell.angle_gamma   90.00
#
_symmetry.space_group_name_H-M   'P 1'
#
loop_
_entity.id
_entity.type
_entity.pdbx_description
1 polymer ?
#
loop_
_entity_poly.entity_id
_entity_poly.type
_entity_poly.pdbx_seq_one_letter_code
_entity_poly.pdbx_strand_id
1 'polypeptide(L)'
;VLKGAVAVEDRLRTRGILIADGCSMCSEENETINHILFQCPLARQVWALSLLQFADQGFGTSIFTNLNHLVNNIQNSDLSSIMRSVSPWIIWVLWKNRNKVLFEGANSVSYSIVEKAYEDCNLWIKAQDMEGIKDSKKDLSWIPPPLNELKCNIGVAWSKKHQMAGTSWVVRDSMGK
;
A
#
# COMPACT_ATOMS: atom_id res chain seq x y z
N VAL A 1 -2.15 -7.78 0.96
CA VAL A 1 -1.62 -8.49 2.13
C VAL A 1 -2.49 -9.72 2.43
N LEU A 2 -3.74 -9.57 2.85
CA LEU A 2 -4.61 -10.68 3.30
C LEU A 2 -4.88 -11.75 2.22
N LYS A 3 -4.95 -11.38 0.95
CA LYS A 3 -5.14 -12.33 -0.17
C LYS A 3 -3.84 -13.03 -0.60
N GLY A 4 -2.72 -12.84 0.09
CA GLY A 4 -1.45 -13.47 -0.26
C GLY A 4 -0.86 -13.03 -1.60
N ALA A 5 -1.28 -11.87 -2.14
CA ALA A 5 -0.83 -11.38 -3.45
C ALA A 5 0.50 -10.62 -3.41
N VAL A 6 1.08 -10.42 -2.21
CA VAL A 6 2.37 -9.75 -2.06
C VAL A 6 3.48 -10.70 -2.54
N ALA A 7 4.35 -10.20 -3.41
CA ALA A 7 5.40 -10.99 -4.05
C ALA A 7 6.63 -11.18 -3.13
N VAL A 8 6.45 -11.93 -2.04
CA VAL A 8 7.51 -12.41 -1.14
C VAL A 8 8.01 -13.79 -1.57
N GLU A 9 9.19 -14.18 -1.09
CA GLU A 9 9.82 -15.46 -1.42
C GLU A 9 8.86 -16.65 -1.31
N ASP A 10 8.20 -16.82 -0.15
CA ASP A 10 7.25 -17.89 0.08
C ASP A 10 6.15 -17.97 -1.01
N ARG A 11 5.61 -16.82 -1.42
CA ARG A 11 4.57 -16.75 -2.45
C ARG A 11 5.08 -16.92 -3.87
N LEU A 12 6.32 -16.53 -4.14
CA LEU A 12 6.93 -16.72 -5.45
C LEU A 12 7.33 -18.18 -5.65
N ARG A 13 7.83 -18.86 -4.61
CA ARG A 13 8.12 -20.29 -4.64
C ARG A 13 6.88 -21.14 -4.90
N THR A 14 5.75 -20.82 -4.27
CA THR A 14 4.48 -21.54 -4.54
C THR A 14 4.01 -21.39 -5.99
N ARG A 15 4.54 -20.40 -6.72
CA ARG A 15 4.30 -20.17 -8.17
C ARG A 15 5.40 -20.74 -9.06
N GLY A 16 6.33 -21.52 -8.51
CA GLY A 16 7.45 -22.11 -9.26
C GLY A 16 8.58 -21.14 -9.63
N ILE A 17 8.61 -19.95 -9.03
CA ILE A 17 9.68 -18.96 -9.26
C ILE A 17 10.81 -19.23 -8.27
N LEU A 18 11.98 -19.59 -8.79
CA LEU A 18 13.18 -19.79 -7.97
C LEU A 18 13.79 -18.43 -7.62
N ILE A 19 13.92 -18.17 -6.33
CA ILE A 19 14.62 -17.00 -5.76
C ILE A 19 15.55 -17.46 -4.64
N ALA A 20 16.54 -16.63 -4.32
CA ALA A 20 17.45 -16.90 -3.23
C ALA A 20 16.71 -17.05 -1.92
N ASP A 21 17.20 -17.95 -1.06
CA ASP A 21 16.64 -18.20 0.26
C ASP A 21 16.91 -17.02 1.22
N GLY A 22 15.95 -16.72 2.06
CA GLY A 22 16.09 -15.78 3.13
C GLY A 22 15.56 -14.38 2.86
N CYS A 23 15.31 -13.66 3.93
CA CYS A 23 14.80 -12.30 3.90
C CYS A 23 15.87 -11.34 3.34
N SER A 24 15.53 -10.58 2.31
CA SER A 24 16.42 -9.60 1.69
C SER A 24 16.87 -8.48 2.65
N MET A 25 16.16 -8.26 3.75
CA MET A 25 16.48 -7.22 4.74
C MET A 25 17.32 -7.69 5.92
N CYS A 26 17.21 -8.96 6.36
CA CYS A 26 17.94 -9.47 7.53
C CYS A 26 18.76 -10.74 7.25
N SER A 27 18.51 -11.42 6.14
CA SER A 27 19.19 -12.65 5.70
C SER A 27 19.02 -13.86 6.64
N GLU A 28 18.20 -13.77 7.69
CA GLU A 28 18.13 -14.81 8.74
C GLU A 28 16.99 -15.79 8.58
N GLU A 29 15.83 -15.38 8.02
CA GLU A 29 14.61 -16.20 7.98
C GLU A 29 13.99 -16.21 6.59
N ASN A 30 13.12 -17.19 6.34
CA ASN A 30 12.31 -17.25 5.13
C ASN A 30 11.45 -15.99 5.01
N GLU A 31 11.45 -15.39 3.83
CA GLU A 31 10.72 -14.16 3.58
C GLU A 31 9.24 -14.43 3.40
N THR A 32 8.48 -14.32 4.50
CA THR A 32 7.01 -14.32 4.47
C THR A 32 6.45 -12.89 4.54
N ILE A 33 5.16 -12.73 4.22
CA ILE A 33 4.48 -11.43 4.37
C ILE A 33 4.53 -10.96 5.82
N ASN A 34 4.29 -11.88 6.77
CA ASN A 34 4.32 -11.56 8.19
C ASN A 34 5.73 -11.17 8.65
N HIS A 35 6.75 -11.88 8.15
CA HIS A 35 8.14 -11.58 8.49
C HIS A 35 8.50 -10.15 8.06
N ILE A 36 8.38 -9.82 6.79
CA ILE A 36 8.82 -8.51 6.27
C ILE A 36 8.07 -7.31 6.85
N LEU A 37 6.81 -7.51 7.27
CA LEU A 37 5.98 -6.42 7.79
C LEU A 37 6.02 -6.29 9.30
N PHE A 38 6.31 -7.36 10.05
CA PHE A 38 6.12 -7.38 11.50
C PHE A 38 7.27 -8.03 12.28
N GLN A 39 7.92 -9.07 11.73
CA GLN A 39 8.87 -9.91 12.49
C GLN A 39 10.34 -9.63 12.16
N CYS A 40 10.64 -9.18 10.94
CA CYS A 40 12.00 -8.81 10.56
C CYS A 40 12.59 -7.81 11.57
N PRO A 41 13.87 -7.95 12.00
CA PRO A 41 14.51 -7.02 12.95
C PRO A 41 14.33 -5.56 12.56
N LEU A 42 14.46 -5.21 11.28
CA LEU A 42 14.20 -3.87 10.78
C LEU A 42 12.73 -3.45 10.99
N ALA A 43 11.78 -4.33 10.66
CA ALA A 43 10.36 -4.03 10.84
C ALA A 43 10.01 -3.82 12.32
N ARG A 44 10.54 -4.66 13.22
CA ARG A 44 10.36 -4.50 14.67
C ARG A 44 10.87 -3.14 15.17
N GLN A 45 12.05 -2.71 14.70
CA GLN A 45 12.58 -1.39 15.04
C GLN A 45 11.68 -0.26 14.51
N VAL A 46 11.20 -0.37 13.27
CA VAL A 46 10.27 0.61 12.68
C VAL A 46 9.00 0.73 13.52
N TRP A 47 8.40 -0.39 13.90
CA TRP A 47 7.20 -0.38 14.73
C TRP A 47 7.48 0.17 16.14
N ALA A 48 8.60 -0.17 16.76
CA ALA A 48 8.99 0.38 18.06
C ALA A 48 9.17 1.90 18.04
N LEU A 49 9.67 2.45 16.93
CA LEU A 49 9.83 3.89 16.73
C LEU A 49 8.55 4.62 16.32
N SER A 50 7.51 3.89 15.92
CA SER A 50 6.28 4.49 15.38
C SER A 50 5.37 5.12 16.43
N LEU A 51 5.67 4.99 17.72
CA LEU A 51 4.85 5.49 18.85
C LEU A 51 3.44 4.90 18.92
N LEU A 52 3.11 3.90 18.10
CA LEU A 52 1.87 3.17 18.19
C LEU A 52 1.92 2.22 19.40
N GLN A 53 0.80 2.14 20.11
CA GLN A 53 0.66 1.20 21.22
C GLN A 53 0.49 -0.22 20.69
N PHE A 54 1.33 -1.13 21.17
CA PHE A 54 1.24 -2.55 20.91
C PHE A 54 0.96 -3.30 22.19
N ALA A 55 0.43 -4.53 22.06
CA ALA A 55 0.37 -5.44 23.20
C ALA A 55 1.80 -5.66 23.76
N ASP A 56 1.90 -5.92 25.06
CA ASP A 56 3.20 -6.09 25.77
C ASP A 56 4.15 -7.10 25.12
N GLN A 57 3.61 -8.05 24.35
CA GLN A 57 4.37 -9.06 23.62
C GLN A 57 4.72 -8.68 22.17
N GLY A 58 4.33 -7.48 21.71
CA GLY A 58 4.53 -7.03 20.33
C GLY A 58 3.70 -7.82 19.30
N PHE A 59 4.17 -7.83 18.05
CA PHE A 59 3.53 -8.57 16.96
C PHE A 59 3.83 -10.08 17.03
N GLY A 60 2.78 -10.90 16.84
CA GLY A 60 2.87 -12.35 16.86
C GLY A 60 3.19 -12.97 15.50
N THR A 61 3.08 -14.30 15.44
CA THR A 61 3.37 -15.09 14.23
C THR A 61 2.24 -15.06 13.20
N SER A 62 1.03 -14.67 13.61
CA SER A 62 -0.14 -14.62 12.72
C SER A 62 -0.32 -13.26 12.08
N ILE A 63 -0.25 -13.21 10.76
CA ILE A 63 -0.53 -12.00 9.97
C ILE A 63 -1.94 -11.45 10.23
N PHE A 64 -2.92 -12.32 10.44
CA PHE A 64 -4.30 -11.92 10.68
C PHE A 64 -4.45 -11.23 12.03
N THR A 65 -3.81 -11.77 13.08
CA THR A 65 -3.81 -11.15 14.42
C THR A 65 -3.14 -9.78 14.40
N ASN A 66 -1.99 -9.68 13.74
CA ASN A 66 -1.24 -8.44 13.63
C ASN A 66 -2.03 -7.36 12.89
N LEU A 67 -2.66 -7.70 11.76
CA LEU A 67 -3.50 -6.77 11.02
C LEU A 67 -4.77 -6.39 11.77
N ASN A 68 -5.39 -7.33 12.50
CA ASN A 68 -6.55 -7.02 13.34
C ASN A 68 -6.19 -6.02 14.43
N HIS A 69 -5.02 -6.15 15.05
CA HIS A 69 -4.53 -5.15 16.01
C HIS A 69 -4.41 -3.75 15.38
N LEU A 70 -3.87 -3.65 14.16
CA LEU A 70 -3.77 -2.37 13.46
C LEU A 70 -5.15 -1.79 13.10
N VAL A 71 -6.11 -2.64 12.71
CA VAL A 71 -7.50 -2.22 12.45
C VAL A 71 -8.15 -1.67 13.72
N ASN A 72 -7.94 -2.33 14.86
CA ASN A 72 -8.45 -1.83 16.15
C ASN A 72 -7.85 -0.45 16.48
N ASN A 73 -6.56 -0.22 16.22
CA ASN A 73 -5.95 1.10 16.42
C ASN A 73 -6.56 2.17 15.50
N ILE A 74 -6.90 1.83 14.24
CA ILE A 74 -7.58 2.75 13.32
C ILE A 74 -8.97 3.14 13.84
N GLN A 75 -9.67 2.22 14.48
CA GLN A 75 -11.01 2.44 15.04
C GLN A 75 -11.01 3.10 16.43
N ASN A 76 -9.87 3.18 17.09
CA ASN A 76 -9.75 3.75 18.43
C ASN A 76 -9.86 5.27 18.40
N SER A 77 -10.98 5.80 18.92
CA SER A 77 -11.25 7.24 18.99
C SER A 77 -10.32 8.01 19.95
N ASP A 78 -9.68 7.33 20.89
CA ASP A 78 -8.79 7.96 21.88
C ASP A 78 -7.42 8.32 21.27
N LEU A 79 -7.10 7.76 20.10
CA LEU A 79 -5.88 8.07 19.36
C LEU A 79 -6.08 9.31 18.47
N SER A 80 -5.01 10.09 18.30
CA SER A 80 -5.00 11.20 17.35
C SER A 80 -5.22 10.73 15.91
N SER A 81 -5.72 11.62 15.04
CA SER A 81 -5.97 11.30 13.61
C SER A 81 -4.75 10.69 12.92
N ILE A 82 -3.56 11.24 13.16
CA ILE A 82 -2.31 10.72 12.59
C ILE A 82 -1.99 9.31 13.10
N MET A 83 -2.14 9.05 14.40
CA MET A 83 -1.86 7.73 14.97
C MET A 83 -2.83 6.66 14.46
N ARG A 84 -4.10 7.01 14.22
CA ARG A 84 -5.07 6.10 13.59
C ARG A 84 -4.74 5.80 12.14
N SER A 85 -4.16 6.76 11.43
CA SER A 85 -3.97 6.68 9.97
C SER A 85 -2.59 6.20 9.53
N VAL A 86 -1.57 6.21 10.40
CA VAL A 86 -0.17 5.98 9.98
C VAL A 86 0.17 4.51 9.70
N SER A 87 -0.53 3.56 10.32
CA SER A 87 -0.16 2.13 10.21
C SER A 87 -0.16 1.58 8.77
N PRO A 88 -1.10 1.91 7.86
CA PRO A 88 -1.03 1.50 6.47
C PRO A 88 0.19 2.08 5.73
N TRP A 89 0.62 3.29 6.09
CA TRP A 89 1.79 3.94 5.53
C TRP A 89 3.09 3.28 5.97
N ILE A 90 3.18 2.86 7.24
CA ILE A 90 4.32 2.07 7.73
C ILE A 90 4.43 0.76 6.94
N ILE A 91 3.34 0.01 6.78
CA ILE A 91 3.29 -1.21 5.96
C ILE A 91 3.76 -0.95 4.53
N TRP A 92 3.28 0.14 3.93
CA TRP A 92 3.63 0.52 2.57
C TRP A 92 5.11 0.88 2.42
N VAL A 93 5.66 1.67 3.34
CA VAL A 93 7.08 2.08 3.29
C VAL A 93 8.00 0.90 3.58
N LEU A 94 7.65 0.01 4.51
CA LEU A 94 8.38 -1.26 4.73
C LEU A 94 8.44 -2.11 3.46
N TRP A 95 7.31 -2.27 2.78
CA TRP A 95 7.24 -2.98 1.50
C TRP A 95 8.08 -2.31 0.41
N LYS A 96 8.02 -0.99 0.29
CA LYS A 96 8.87 -0.23 -0.64
C LYS A 96 10.36 -0.39 -0.32
N ASN A 97 10.74 -0.33 0.96
CA ASN A 97 12.13 -0.51 1.38
C ASN A 97 12.62 -1.91 1.03
N ARG A 98 11.84 -2.96 1.30
CA ARG A 98 12.19 -4.33 0.89
C ARG A 98 12.44 -4.42 -0.62
N ASN A 99 11.60 -3.83 -1.44
CA ASN A 99 11.79 -3.83 -2.89
C ASN A 99 13.03 -3.03 -3.30
N LYS A 100 13.32 -1.92 -2.63
CA LYS A 100 14.54 -1.13 -2.84
C LYS A 100 15.80 -1.92 -2.53
N VAL A 101 15.81 -2.66 -1.43
CA VAL A 101 16.91 -3.57 -1.09
C VAL A 101 17.10 -4.62 -2.17
N LEU A 102 16.00 -5.27 -2.60
CA LEU A 102 16.06 -6.37 -3.56
C LEU A 102 16.52 -5.94 -4.95
N PHE A 103 16.04 -4.79 -5.44
CA PHE A 103 16.25 -4.37 -6.82
C PHE A 103 17.36 -3.34 -7.00
N GLU A 104 17.68 -2.58 -5.95
CA GLU A 104 18.64 -1.48 -5.99
C GLU A 104 19.83 -1.69 -5.05
N GLY A 105 19.79 -2.71 -4.19
CA GLY A 105 20.82 -2.96 -3.18
C GLY A 105 20.91 -1.88 -2.10
N ALA A 106 19.92 -0.98 -2.02
CA ALA A 106 19.92 0.16 -1.11
C ALA A 106 18.96 -0.06 0.05
N ASN A 107 19.47 -0.02 1.28
CA ASN A 107 18.68 -0.14 2.50
C ASN A 107 18.47 1.22 3.17
N SER A 108 17.31 1.41 3.79
CA SER A 108 17.02 2.59 4.61
C SER A 108 17.09 2.22 6.09
N VAL A 109 17.53 3.16 6.92
CA VAL A 109 17.50 2.97 8.38
C VAL A 109 16.07 3.08 8.91
N SER A 110 15.80 2.41 10.03
CA SER A 110 14.44 2.33 10.61
C SER A 110 13.80 3.70 10.87
N TYR A 111 14.60 4.67 11.32
CA TYR A 111 14.13 6.04 11.57
C TYR A 111 13.60 6.71 10.28
N SER A 112 14.34 6.62 9.17
CA SER A 112 13.90 7.25 7.91
C SER A 112 12.65 6.58 7.32
N ILE A 113 12.42 5.30 7.60
CA ILE A 113 11.19 4.61 7.22
C ILE A 113 10.00 5.16 8.00
N VAL A 114 10.14 5.35 9.31
CA VAL A 114 9.11 5.93 10.16
C VAL A 114 8.80 7.37 9.74
N GLU A 115 9.84 8.20 9.60
CA GLU A 115 9.72 9.59 9.17
C GLU A 115 8.95 9.69 7.84
N LYS A 116 9.34 8.88 6.85
CA LYS A 116 8.65 8.84 5.56
C LYS A 116 7.19 8.41 5.66
N ALA A 117 6.88 7.43 6.50
CA ALA A 117 5.51 6.98 6.72
C ALA A 117 4.63 8.08 7.34
N TYR A 118 5.16 8.83 8.32
CA TYR A 118 4.46 9.96 8.93
C TYR A 118 4.30 11.14 7.96
N GLU A 119 5.33 11.44 7.16
CA GLU A 119 5.25 12.47 6.12
C GLU A 119 4.14 12.15 5.11
N ASP A 120 4.16 10.95 4.53
CA ASP A 120 3.17 10.51 3.54
C ASP A 120 1.75 10.49 4.13
N CYS A 121 1.60 10.03 5.38
CA CYS A 121 0.33 10.06 6.11
C CYS A 121 -0.19 11.49 6.29
N ASN A 122 0.66 12.42 6.74
CA ASN A 122 0.29 13.82 6.92
C ASN A 122 -0.13 14.49 5.61
N LEU A 123 0.59 14.22 4.52
CA LEU A 123 0.25 14.75 3.20
C LEU A 123 -1.12 14.22 2.75
N TRP A 124 -1.39 12.94 2.99
CA TRP A 124 -2.68 12.34 2.67
C TRP A 124 -3.82 12.95 3.49
N ILE A 125 -3.66 13.11 4.82
CA ILE A 125 -4.67 13.75 5.68
C ILE A 125 -4.98 15.16 5.17
N LYS A 126 -3.94 15.97 4.91
CA LYS A 126 -4.12 17.33 4.39
C LYS A 126 -4.87 17.35 3.04
N ALA A 127 -4.58 16.39 2.16
CA ALA A 127 -5.26 16.28 0.88
C ALA A 127 -6.76 15.95 1.07
N GLN A 128 -7.09 15.04 2.00
CA GLN A 128 -8.49 14.70 2.32
C GLN A 128 -9.25 15.89 2.92
N ASP A 129 -8.62 16.65 3.80
CA ASP A 129 -9.22 17.86 4.38
C ASP A 129 -9.52 18.91 3.30
N MET A 130 -8.64 19.05 2.32
CA MET A 130 -8.85 19.95 1.17
C MET A 130 -9.93 19.46 0.21
N GLU A 131 -10.07 18.14 0.02
CA GLU A 131 -11.15 17.54 -0.78
C GLU A 131 -12.51 17.61 -0.08
N GLY A 132 -12.55 17.53 1.25
CA GLY A 132 -13.77 17.71 2.05
C GLY A 132 -14.36 19.12 1.95
N ILE A 133 -13.53 20.11 1.55
CA ILE A 133 -13.97 21.48 1.26
C ILE A 133 -14.47 21.63 -0.19
N LYS A 134 -14.06 20.72 -1.08
CA LYS A 134 -14.49 20.67 -2.47
C LYS A 134 -15.59 19.62 -2.62
N ASP A 135 -16.81 20.11 -2.59
CA ASP A 135 -18.03 19.41 -3.02
C ASP A 135 -18.47 18.15 -2.27
N SER A 136 -19.68 18.22 -1.72
CA SER A 136 -20.58 17.05 -1.69
C SER A 136 -20.32 16.23 -2.96
N LYS A 137 -19.97 14.95 -2.81
CA LYS A 137 -19.82 14.00 -3.92
C LYS A 137 -20.95 14.23 -4.92
N LYS A 138 -20.65 14.96 -5.99
CA LYS A 138 -21.48 14.87 -7.18
C LYS A 138 -21.48 13.41 -7.53
N ASP A 139 -22.66 12.84 -7.57
CA ASP A 139 -22.86 11.48 -8.03
C ASP A 139 -22.17 11.37 -9.39
N LEU A 140 -20.98 10.74 -9.41
CA LEU A 140 -20.20 10.53 -10.63
C LEU A 140 -20.83 9.42 -11.50
N SER A 141 -22.16 9.31 -11.45
CA SER A 141 -22.87 8.44 -12.37
C SER A 141 -22.57 8.89 -13.80
N TRP A 142 -22.28 7.92 -14.65
CA TRP A 142 -22.05 8.22 -16.06
C TRP A 142 -23.29 8.90 -16.63
N ILE A 143 -23.11 10.11 -17.21
CA ILE A 143 -24.19 10.88 -17.83
C ILE A 143 -24.12 10.62 -19.33
N PRO A 144 -25.21 10.14 -19.98
CA PRO A 144 -25.24 9.99 -21.42
C PRO A 144 -25.09 11.35 -22.12
N PRO A 145 -24.59 11.38 -23.37
CA PRO A 145 -24.53 12.60 -24.14
C PRO A 145 -25.96 13.08 -24.52
N PRO A 146 -26.13 14.34 -24.85
CA PRO A 146 -27.37 14.86 -25.40
C PRO A 146 -27.82 14.11 -26.66
N LEU A 147 -29.10 14.29 -27.03
CA LEU A 147 -29.67 13.69 -28.26
C LEU A 147 -28.87 14.19 -29.48
N ASN A 148 -28.50 13.27 -30.37
CA ASN A 148 -27.66 13.51 -31.55
C ASN A 148 -26.17 13.81 -31.27
N GLU A 149 -25.69 13.61 -30.05
CA GLU A 149 -24.27 13.68 -29.71
C GLU A 149 -23.71 12.29 -29.35
N LEU A 150 -22.42 12.11 -29.56
CA LEU A 150 -21.69 10.89 -29.18
C LEU A 150 -20.65 11.24 -28.12
N LYS A 151 -20.55 10.40 -27.10
CA LYS A 151 -19.53 10.52 -26.06
C LYS A 151 -18.45 9.45 -26.25
N CYS A 152 -17.22 9.89 -26.48
CA CYS A 152 -16.07 9.00 -26.60
C CYS A 152 -15.25 9.01 -25.30
N ASN A 153 -15.12 7.84 -24.68
CA ASN A 153 -14.18 7.65 -23.56
C ASN A 153 -12.91 6.99 -24.11
N ILE A 154 -11.77 7.59 -23.81
CA ILE A 154 -10.46 7.14 -24.30
C ILE A 154 -9.63 6.66 -23.10
N GLY A 155 -9.12 5.42 -23.21
CA GLY A 155 -8.13 4.87 -22.28
C GLY A 155 -6.76 4.83 -22.96
N VAL A 156 -5.71 5.17 -22.22
CA VAL A 156 -4.33 5.11 -22.70
C VAL A 156 -3.48 4.36 -21.69
N ALA A 157 -2.65 3.44 -22.18
CA ALA A 157 -1.64 2.75 -21.38
C ALA A 157 -0.26 2.89 -22.04
N TRP A 158 0.76 3.14 -21.23
CA TRP A 158 2.15 3.22 -21.70
C TRP A 158 2.97 2.07 -21.12
N SER A 159 3.69 1.35 -21.98
CA SER A 159 4.65 0.33 -21.58
C SER A 159 6.07 0.85 -21.70
N LYS A 160 6.72 1.14 -20.59
CA LYS A 160 8.13 1.56 -20.55
C LYS A 160 9.06 0.48 -21.11
N LYS A 161 8.75 -0.81 -20.90
CA LYS A 161 9.54 -1.95 -21.37
C LYS A 161 9.57 -2.05 -22.89
N HIS A 162 8.44 -1.77 -23.54
CA HIS A 162 8.28 -1.89 -24.98
C HIS A 162 8.33 -0.55 -25.71
N GLN A 163 8.40 0.57 -24.94
CA GLN A 163 8.34 1.95 -25.45
C GLN A 163 7.17 2.18 -26.42
N MET A 164 6.04 1.53 -26.12
CA MET A 164 4.83 1.58 -26.94
C MET A 164 3.64 2.02 -26.07
N ALA A 165 2.76 2.81 -26.67
CA ALA A 165 1.46 3.15 -26.09
C ALA A 165 0.37 2.28 -26.72
N GLY A 166 -0.54 1.79 -25.84
CA GLY A 166 -1.81 1.21 -26.25
C GLY A 166 -2.92 2.21 -26.00
N THR A 167 -3.85 2.34 -26.96
CA THR A 167 -5.04 3.16 -26.82
C THR A 167 -6.29 2.31 -26.98
N SER A 168 -7.33 2.63 -26.24
CA SER A 168 -8.66 2.05 -26.38
C SER A 168 -9.69 3.16 -26.32
N TRP A 169 -10.79 2.98 -27.00
CA TRP A 169 -11.91 3.94 -26.94
C TRP A 169 -13.25 3.20 -26.95
N VAL A 170 -14.22 3.81 -26.31
CA VAL A 170 -15.62 3.38 -26.34
C VAL A 170 -16.46 4.61 -26.67
N VAL A 171 -17.21 4.51 -27.76
CA VAL A 171 -18.16 5.55 -28.17
C VAL A 171 -19.57 5.11 -27.77
N ARG A 172 -20.34 6.02 -27.18
CA ARG A 172 -21.72 5.77 -26.76
C ARG A 172 -22.63 6.92 -27.20
N ASP A 173 -23.82 6.55 -27.60
CA ASP A 173 -24.90 7.51 -27.93
C ASP A 173 -25.69 7.93 -26.68
N SER A 174 -26.76 8.69 -26.88
CA SER A 174 -27.66 9.15 -25.81
C SER A 174 -28.42 8.01 -25.11
N MET A 175 -28.47 6.80 -25.69
CA MET A 175 -29.04 5.61 -25.10
C MET A 175 -28.01 4.72 -24.39
N GLY A 176 -26.74 5.13 -24.40
CA GLY A 176 -25.63 4.38 -23.77
C GLY A 176 -25.09 3.21 -24.60
N LYS A 177 -25.49 3.12 -25.88
CA LYS A 177 -25.06 2.07 -26.82
C LYS A 177 -23.86 2.51 -27.64
#